data_fffecc761ababfb2c5fc6151ebb156df
#
_entry.id   fffecc761ababfb2c5fc6151ebb156df
#
_cell.length_a   1.000
_cell.length_b   1.000
_cell.length_c   1.000
_cell.angle_alpha   90.00
_cell.angle_beta   90.00
_cell.angle_gamma   90.00
#
_symmetry.space_group_name_H-M   'P 1'
#
loop_
_entity.id
_entity.type
_entity.pdbx_description
1 polymer ?
#
loop_
_entity_poly.entity_id
_entity_poly.type
_entity_poly.pdbx_seq_one_letter_code
_entity_poly.pdbx_strand_id
1 'polypeptide(L)'
;MKSLIFTIALFVSQQLVSQELKYDSLSVSEKGEYTSYVGSDGGIYKVGDKLRIGVPSSNKTFAFISQGDGIITPFEPVSSNASGDETEIKRIFLGGNKRTGLNVTMRTKGAIGLLNYTIKFENALTTGEIKGYGLTSD
;
A
#
# COMPACT_ATOMS: atom_id res chain seq x y z
N MET A 1 -5.20 -56.90 15.41
CA MET A 1 -5.37 -55.56 16.02
C MET A 1 -4.95 -54.53 15.02
N LYS A 2 -5.90 -53.81 14.48
CA LYS A 2 -5.61 -52.70 13.58
C LYS A 2 -5.49 -51.46 14.45
N SER A 3 -4.25 -50.96 14.67
CA SER A 3 -4.05 -49.65 15.23
C SER A 3 -4.47 -48.65 14.19
N LEU A 4 -5.61 -48.02 14.39
CA LEU A 4 -5.97 -46.83 13.67
C LEU A 4 -5.02 -45.71 14.14
N ILE A 5 -3.98 -45.50 13.39
CA ILE A 5 -3.22 -44.26 13.51
C ILE A 5 -4.09 -43.20 12.88
N PHE A 6 -4.87 -42.53 13.72
CA PHE A 6 -5.42 -41.25 13.37
C PHE A 6 -4.23 -40.30 13.26
N THR A 7 -3.67 -40.22 12.09
CA THR A 7 -2.88 -39.06 11.73
C THR A 7 -3.89 -37.91 11.65
N ILE A 8 -4.11 -37.27 12.80
CA ILE A 8 -4.67 -35.94 12.82
C ILE A 8 -3.61 -35.13 12.08
N ALA A 9 -3.79 -34.99 10.79
CA ALA A 9 -3.16 -33.92 10.07
C ALA A 9 -3.69 -32.65 10.75
N LEU A 10 -2.89 -32.13 11.66
CA LEU A 10 -3.06 -30.79 12.15
C LEU A 10 -2.87 -29.92 10.91
N PHE A 11 -3.96 -29.69 10.21
CA PHE A 11 -4.07 -28.52 9.40
C PHE A 11 -3.97 -27.36 10.38
N VAL A 12 -2.75 -26.97 10.71
CA VAL A 12 -2.48 -25.63 11.11
C VAL A 12 -2.84 -24.84 9.85
N SER A 13 -4.12 -24.54 9.70
CA SER A 13 -4.51 -23.43 8.90
C SER A 13 -3.74 -22.28 9.52
N GLN A 14 -2.63 -21.92 8.91
CA GLN A 14 -2.05 -20.62 9.11
C GLN A 14 -3.15 -19.66 8.70
N GLN A 15 -3.96 -19.33 9.67
CA GLN A 15 -4.75 -18.12 9.54
C GLN A 15 -3.71 -17.04 9.34
N LEU A 16 -3.53 -16.65 8.09
CA LEU A 16 -3.01 -15.37 7.77
C LEU A 16 -3.87 -14.42 8.57
N VAL A 17 -3.39 -14.07 9.78
CA VAL A 17 -4.00 -13.00 10.55
C VAL A 17 -3.85 -11.80 9.64
N SER A 18 -4.95 -11.46 8.94
CA SER A 18 -5.02 -10.27 8.13
C SER A 18 -4.88 -9.10 9.08
N GLN A 19 -3.66 -8.60 9.23
CA GLN A 19 -3.40 -7.41 10.03
C GLN A 19 -3.92 -6.22 9.27
N GLU A 20 -4.98 -5.64 9.81
CA GLU A 20 -5.56 -4.42 9.30
C GLU A 20 -5.00 -3.23 10.05
N LEU A 21 -4.48 -2.28 9.29
CA LEU A 21 -4.06 -0.98 9.79
C LEU A 21 -5.18 0.04 9.53
N LYS A 22 -5.43 0.91 10.50
CA LYS A 22 -6.47 1.95 10.38
C LYS A 22 -5.85 3.34 10.58
N TYR A 23 -6.22 4.26 9.71
CA TYR A 23 -5.80 5.66 9.81
C TYR A 23 -6.09 6.27 11.19
N ASP A 24 -7.27 6.01 11.74
CA ASP A 24 -7.72 6.60 13.00
C ASP A 24 -6.96 6.10 14.23
N SER A 25 -6.20 5.01 14.12
CA SER A 25 -5.51 4.35 15.23
C SER A 25 -4.00 4.16 15.01
N LEU A 26 -3.39 4.95 14.16
CA LEU A 26 -1.95 4.85 13.90
C LEU A 26 -1.12 5.18 15.14
N SER A 27 -0.20 4.31 15.49
CA SER A 27 0.74 4.53 16.60
C SER A 27 2.13 3.98 16.28
N VAL A 28 3.15 4.50 16.98
CA VAL A 28 4.55 4.05 16.80
C VAL A 28 4.72 2.57 17.12
N SER A 29 3.91 2.01 18.03
CA SER A 29 3.94 0.60 18.38
C SER A 29 3.40 -0.31 17.28
N GLU A 30 2.70 0.24 16.29
CA GLU A 30 2.10 -0.50 15.18
C GLU A 30 2.95 -0.48 13.92
N LYS A 31 4.19 0.02 13.97
CA LYS A 31 5.10 -0.05 12.84
C LYS A 31 5.27 -1.49 12.35
N GLY A 32 5.21 -1.69 11.06
CA GLY A 32 5.35 -3.00 10.45
C GLY A 32 4.60 -3.11 9.14
N GLU A 33 4.43 -4.34 8.69
CA GLU A 33 3.77 -4.67 7.42
C GLU A 33 2.36 -5.20 7.67
N TYR A 34 1.45 -4.78 6.81
CA TYR A 34 0.01 -5.10 6.92
C TYR A 34 -0.52 -5.61 5.60
N THR A 35 -1.63 -6.34 5.64
CA THR A 35 -2.30 -6.86 4.45
C THR A 35 -3.46 -6.00 3.99
N SER A 36 -3.98 -5.14 4.87
CA SER A 36 -5.04 -4.20 4.55
C SER A 36 -4.91 -2.90 5.32
N TYR A 37 -5.47 -1.84 4.78
CA TYR A 37 -5.47 -0.51 5.37
C TYR A 37 -6.80 0.20 5.17
N VAL A 38 -7.34 0.78 6.22
CA VAL A 38 -8.49 1.68 6.16
C VAL A 38 -7.97 3.10 6.10
N GLY A 39 -8.15 3.76 4.97
CA GLY A 39 -7.66 5.10 4.73
C GLY A 39 -8.50 6.18 5.42
N SER A 40 -8.00 7.41 5.39
CA SER A 40 -8.71 8.59 5.91
C SER A 40 -10.01 8.88 5.16
N ASP A 41 -10.15 8.38 3.94
CA ASP A 41 -11.37 8.46 3.13
C ASP A 41 -12.43 7.41 3.49
N GLY A 42 -12.12 6.53 4.46
CA GLY A 42 -12.96 5.39 4.83
C GLY A 42 -12.88 4.20 3.88
N GLY A 43 -12.10 4.30 2.81
CA GLY A 43 -11.89 3.20 1.87
C GLY A 43 -11.00 2.10 2.45
N ILE A 44 -11.25 0.86 2.07
CA ILE A 44 -10.45 -0.29 2.48
C ILE A 44 -9.54 -0.67 1.31
N TYR A 45 -8.25 -0.69 1.57
CA TYR A 45 -7.20 -0.99 0.59
C TYR A 45 -6.47 -2.26 1.01
N LYS A 46 -6.41 -3.24 0.13
CA LYS A 46 -5.82 -4.56 0.41
C LYS A 46 -4.68 -4.84 -0.56
N VAL A 47 -3.71 -5.62 -0.12
CA VAL A 47 -2.71 -6.20 -1.02
C VAL A 47 -3.44 -6.97 -2.13
N GLY A 48 -3.07 -6.70 -3.38
CA GLY A 48 -3.73 -7.22 -4.56
C GLY A 48 -4.74 -6.26 -5.21
N ASP A 49 -5.20 -5.23 -4.48
CA ASP A 49 -6.09 -4.21 -5.04
C ASP A 49 -5.34 -3.30 -6.02
N LYS A 50 -6.07 -2.77 -6.96
CA LYS A 50 -5.55 -1.80 -7.93
C LYS A 50 -5.88 -0.39 -7.50
N LEU A 51 -4.88 0.48 -7.56
CA LEU A 51 -5.02 1.91 -7.37
C LEU A 51 -4.95 2.60 -8.73
N ARG A 52 -5.71 3.66 -8.88
CA ARG A 52 -5.60 4.55 -10.02
C ARG A 52 -4.76 5.76 -9.67
N ILE A 53 -3.73 6.03 -10.46
CA ILE A 53 -2.90 7.21 -10.34
C ILE A 53 -3.70 8.40 -10.86
N GLY A 54 -3.79 9.45 -10.05
CA GLY A 54 -4.51 10.66 -10.36
C GLY A 54 -3.65 11.67 -11.10
N VAL A 55 -3.67 12.92 -10.65
CA VAL A 55 -2.91 14.02 -11.25
C VAL A 55 -1.76 14.42 -10.34
N PRO A 56 -0.60 14.79 -10.90
CA PRO A 56 0.53 15.24 -10.09
C PRO A 56 0.19 16.53 -9.33
N SER A 57 0.59 16.58 -8.06
CA SER A 57 0.41 17.77 -7.22
C SER A 57 1.58 18.74 -7.29
N SER A 58 2.70 18.30 -7.82
CA SER A 58 3.88 19.11 -8.11
C SER A 58 3.95 19.38 -9.61
N ASN A 59 4.74 20.39 -9.99
CA ASN A 59 4.84 20.79 -11.40
C ASN A 59 5.46 19.65 -12.23
N LYS A 60 4.68 19.01 -13.09
CA LYS A 60 5.03 17.91 -14.02
C LYS A 60 5.44 16.58 -13.36
N THR A 61 5.49 16.50 -12.03
CA THR A 61 5.85 15.27 -11.32
C THR A 61 4.94 15.04 -10.12
N PHE A 62 4.86 13.78 -9.70
CA PHE A 62 4.17 13.41 -8.47
C PHE A 62 5.07 13.70 -7.27
N ALA A 63 4.52 14.39 -6.27
CA ALA A 63 5.26 14.70 -5.04
C ALA A 63 5.34 13.51 -4.08
N PHE A 64 4.33 12.64 -4.11
CA PHE A 64 4.18 11.55 -3.14
C PHE A 64 4.22 10.16 -3.77
N ILE A 65 4.50 10.07 -5.04
CA ILE A 65 4.72 8.82 -5.77
C ILE A 65 6.11 8.87 -6.38
N SER A 66 6.94 7.91 -6.01
CA SER A 66 8.29 7.75 -6.53
C SER A 66 8.48 6.37 -7.14
N GLN A 67 9.47 6.24 -8.00
CA GLN A 67 9.91 4.99 -8.59
C GLN A 67 11.33 4.66 -8.13
N GLY A 68 11.74 3.41 -8.26
CA GLY A 68 13.02 2.92 -7.79
C GLY A 68 12.90 2.13 -6.51
N ASP A 69 13.97 1.45 -6.12
CA ASP A 69 14.02 0.62 -4.92
C ASP A 69 14.79 1.27 -3.75
N GLY A 70 15.47 2.38 -4.01
CA GLY A 70 16.28 3.08 -3.02
C GLY A 70 17.60 2.38 -2.69
N ILE A 71 17.93 1.26 -3.33
CA ILE A 71 19.16 0.48 -3.11
C ILE A 71 20.03 0.52 -4.36
N ILE A 72 19.56 -0.08 -5.45
CA ILE A 72 20.27 -0.11 -6.73
C ILE A 72 19.88 1.09 -7.57
N THR A 73 18.60 1.41 -7.59
CA THR A 73 18.03 2.57 -8.27
C THR A 73 17.59 3.60 -7.24
N PRO A 74 18.08 4.85 -7.28
CA PRO A 74 17.60 5.88 -6.37
C PRO A 74 16.11 6.15 -6.56
N PHE A 75 15.44 6.60 -5.51
CA PHE A 75 14.06 7.05 -5.64
C PHE A 75 13.98 8.30 -6.50
N GLU A 76 13.16 8.25 -7.52
CA GLU A 76 12.89 9.37 -8.41
C GLU A 76 11.41 9.69 -8.47
N PRO A 77 11.01 10.97 -8.50
CA PRO A 77 9.62 11.33 -8.69
C PRO A 77 9.09 10.77 -10.02
N VAL A 78 7.87 10.27 -9.99
CA VAL A 78 7.20 9.76 -11.19
C VAL A 78 6.73 10.95 -12.04
N SER A 79 6.87 10.83 -13.36
CA SER A 79 6.43 11.85 -14.29
C SER A 79 4.91 11.86 -14.46
N SER A 80 4.38 12.99 -14.94
CA SER A 80 2.95 13.18 -15.22
C SER A 80 2.37 12.17 -16.22
N ASN A 81 3.21 11.48 -16.98
CA ASN A 81 2.78 10.45 -17.94
C ASN A 81 2.09 9.26 -17.27
N ALA A 82 2.32 9.06 -15.97
CA ALA A 82 1.67 7.99 -15.21
C ALA A 82 0.21 8.31 -14.83
N SER A 83 -0.27 9.54 -15.04
CA SER A 83 -1.67 9.91 -14.75
C SER A 83 -2.65 9.00 -15.46
N GLY A 84 -3.60 8.45 -14.71
CA GLY A 84 -4.62 7.53 -15.21
C GLY A 84 -4.21 6.07 -15.24
N ASP A 85 -2.95 5.74 -15.00
CA ASP A 85 -2.47 4.36 -14.94
C ASP A 85 -3.01 3.65 -13.69
N GLU A 86 -3.17 2.34 -13.81
CA GLU A 86 -3.46 1.47 -12.68
C GLU A 86 -2.18 0.82 -12.16
N THR A 87 -2.11 0.66 -10.84
CA THR A 87 -1.01 -0.01 -10.18
C THR A 87 -1.53 -0.91 -9.07
N GLU A 88 -0.94 -2.10 -8.93
CA GLU A 88 -1.40 -3.10 -7.96
C GLU A 88 -0.63 -2.99 -6.65
N ILE A 89 -1.35 -2.96 -5.53
CA ILE A 89 -0.75 -2.95 -4.18
C ILE A 89 -0.05 -4.28 -3.92
N LYS A 90 1.24 -4.24 -3.67
CA LYS A 90 2.05 -5.41 -3.31
C LYS A 90 2.40 -5.45 -1.83
N ARG A 91 2.63 -4.30 -1.22
CA ARG A 91 2.97 -4.18 0.20
C ARG A 91 2.35 -2.93 0.80
N ILE A 92 1.92 -3.05 2.05
CA ILE A 92 1.42 -1.95 2.88
C ILE A 92 2.23 -1.96 4.16
N PHE A 93 2.83 -0.85 4.52
CA PHE A 93 3.58 -0.77 5.78
C PHE A 93 3.50 0.61 6.43
N LEU A 94 3.55 0.58 7.75
CA LEU A 94 3.63 1.78 8.58
C LEU A 94 5.08 2.01 8.97
N GLY A 95 5.59 3.17 8.63
CA GLY A 95 6.94 3.63 8.99
C GLY A 95 6.92 5.02 9.56
N GLY A 96 8.10 5.60 9.70
CA GLY A 96 8.29 6.94 10.25
C GLY A 96 8.78 6.94 11.70
N ASN A 97 8.88 8.11 12.27
CA ASN A 97 9.31 8.32 13.66
C ASN A 97 8.64 9.56 14.24
N LYS A 98 8.93 9.87 15.51
CA LYS A 98 8.35 11.05 16.18
C LYS A 98 8.74 12.37 15.52
N ARG A 99 9.88 12.43 14.84
CA ARG A 99 10.38 13.66 14.19
C ARG A 99 9.72 13.88 12.83
N THR A 100 9.55 12.81 12.02
CA THR A 100 8.99 12.88 10.67
C THR A 100 7.49 12.56 10.60
N GLY A 101 6.91 12.10 11.72
CA GLY A 101 5.55 11.58 11.77
C GLY A 101 5.44 10.14 11.25
N LEU A 102 4.28 9.55 11.46
CA LEU A 102 3.95 8.22 10.97
C LEU A 102 3.44 8.31 9.52
N ASN A 103 3.92 7.42 8.67
CA ASN A 103 3.53 7.37 7.27
C ASN A 103 3.10 5.96 6.88
N VAL A 104 1.95 5.86 6.26
CA VAL A 104 1.54 4.65 5.57
C VAL A 104 2.10 4.70 4.16
N THR A 105 2.95 3.73 3.86
CA THR A 105 3.59 3.60 2.56
C THR A 105 3.10 2.34 1.87
N MET A 106 2.73 2.47 0.61
CA MET A 106 2.37 1.34 -0.22
C MET A 106 3.41 1.15 -1.32
N ARG A 107 3.87 -0.08 -1.50
CA ARG A 107 4.61 -0.46 -2.68
C ARG A 107 3.66 -1.10 -3.66
N THR A 108 3.71 -0.62 -4.89
CA THR A 108 2.83 -1.06 -5.96
C THR A 108 3.63 -1.43 -7.19
N LYS A 109 3.03 -2.27 -8.04
CA LYS A 109 3.61 -2.68 -9.30
C LYS A 109 2.74 -2.16 -10.44
N GLY A 110 3.34 -1.39 -11.34
CA GLY A 110 2.65 -0.88 -12.52
C GLY A 110 2.28 -2.00 -13.50
N ALA A 111 1.30 -1.74 -14.35
CA ALA A 111 0.78 -2.69 -15.34
C ALA A 111 1.83 -3.13 -16.37
N ILE A 112 2.83 -2.29 -16.63
CA ILE A 112 3.95 -2.60 -17.52
C ILE A 112 5.15 -3.07 -16.69
N GLY A 113 4.97 -4.13 -15.94
CA GLY A 113 5.93 -5.07 -15.36
C GLY A 113 7.27 -4.62 -14.78
N LEU A 114 7.77 -3.44 -15.04
CA LEU A 114 9.14 -3.04 -14.72
C LEU A 114 9.27 -1.91 -13.71
N LEU A 115 8.21 -1.18 -13.42
CA LEU A 115 8.25 -0.03 -12.51
C LEU A 115 7.50 -0.32 -11.24
N ASN A 116 8.24 -0.41 -10.15
CA ASN A 116 7.68 -0.42 -8.81
C ASN A 116 7.54 1.02 -8.33
N TYR A 117 6.36 1.35 -7.84
CA TYR A 117 6.10 2.64 -7.22
C TYR A 117 6.13 2.53 -5.70
N THR A 118 6.63 3.57 -5.07
CA THR A 118 6.52 3.79 -3.63
C THR A 118 5.62 5.00 -3.41
N ILE A 119 4.51 4.79 -2.72
CA ILE A 119 3.45 5.77 -2.54
C ILE A 119 3.34 6.13 -1.07
N LYS A 120 3.49 7.41 -0.74
CA LYS A 120 3.09 7.95 0.56
C LYS A 120 1.58 8.13 0.52
N PHE A 121 0.86 7.13 1.01
CA PHE A 121 -0.54 6.91 0.67
C PHE A 121 -1.45 8.07 1.08
N GLU A 122 -1.43 8.50 2.33
CA GLU A 122 -2.33 9.56 2.80
C GLU A 122 -2.06 10.90 2.15
N ASN A 123 -0.78 11.22 1.92
CA ASN A 123 -0.41 12.43 1.22
C ASN A 123 -0.87 12.39 -0.24
N ALA A 124 -0.68 11.27 -0.90
CA ALA A 124 -1.13 11.09 -2.28
C ALA A 124 -2.65 11.13 -2.41
N LEU A 125 -3.36 10.55 -1.44
CA LEU A 125 -4.82 10.57 -1.39
C LEU A 125 -5.35 12.00 -1.20
N THR A 126 -4.79 12.74 -0.23
CA THR A 126 -5.20 14.11 0.09
C THR A 126 -4.96 15.09 -1.05
N THR A 127 -3.88 14.91 -1.79
CA THR A 127 -3.50 15.80 -2.91
C THR A 127 -4.12 15.38 -4.25
N GLY A 128 -4.83 14.25 -4.31
CA GLY A 128 -5.42 13.73 -5.54
C GLY A 128 -4.44 13.00 -6.45
N GLU A 129 -3.23 12.71 -5.98
CA GLU A 129 -2.26 11.91 -6.75
C GLU A 129 -2.68 10.44 -6.86
N ILE A 130 -3.47 9.95 -5.91
CA ILE A 130 -4.18 8.67 -5.95
C ILE A 130 -5.67 8.93 -5.86
N LYS A 131 -6.45 8.22 -6.65
CA LYS A 131 -7.91 8.22 -6.53
C LYS A 131 -8.34 7.14 -5.55
N GLY A 132 -9.03 7.56 -4.50
CA GLY A 132 -9.57 6.66 -3.49
C GLY A 132 -10.88 6.00 -3.90
N TYR A 133 -11.25 4.95 -3.19
CA TYR A 133 -12.53 4.24 -3.42
C TYR A 133 -13.73 4.95 -2.78
N GLY A 134 -13.50 5.93 -1.89
CA GLY A 134 -14.57 6.58 -1.13
C GLY A 134 -15.31 7.70 -1.85
N LEU A 135 -14.88 8.09 -3.03
CA LEU A 135 -15.48 9.18 -3.78
C LEU A 135 -15.77 8.74 -5.21
N THR A 136 -16.75 7.89 -5.37
CA THR A 136 -17.57 7.97 -6.57
C THR A 136 -18.45 9.19 -6.41
N SER A 137 -17.95 10.32 -6.83
CA SER A 137 -18.85 11.43 -7.14
C SER A 137 -19.66 10.99 -8.35
N ASP A 138 -20.90 10.72 -8.11
CA ASP A 138 -21.89 10.62 -9.15
C ASP A 138 -22.01 11.94 -9.94
#